data_d4efc244b9bd7ad6966f586ac5a8fc13
#
_entry.id   d4efc244b9bd7ad6966f586ac5a8fc13
#
_cell.length_a   1.000
_cell.length_b   1.000
_cell.length_c   1.000
_cell.angle_alpha   90.00
_cell.angle_beta   90.00
_cell.angle_gamma   90.00
#
_symmetry.space_group_name_H-M   'P 1'
#
loop_
_entity.id
_entity.type
_entity.pdbx_description
1 polymer ?
#
loop_
_entity_poly.entity_id
_entity_poly.type
_entity_poly.pdbx_seq_one_letter_code
_entity_poly.pdbx_strand_id
1 'polypeptide(L)'
;MPSIDVVVAREILDSRGNPTVEVEVGLDDGSTGRAAVPSGASTGAFEAIELRDGDPNRYQGKGVEKAVLAVIEQIGPELVGYDATEQRLIDQAMFDLDATDNKGSLGANAILGVSLAVAHAASEASDLPLFRYLGREFPHLLPVPLLNILHGCSHAPSTEDTPAVTYPPKRRGHVSRALRWGAEVYHTLKKVLKGKGLATGLGDEGGFAPNLESNRAALDLILEAIKQAGYVPGEQIALALDVAASEFYQDGKYEFEGKSRSAAEMTEYYEELVAAYPLVSIEDPLFEDDWAGWKVLTDKLGDKVQIVGDDLFVTNPERLARGIEEGTANALLVKVNQIGSLTETLDAVELAQRSGFKCMMSHRSGETEDVTIADLAVATNCGQIKTGAPARSERVAKYNQLLRIEEILDDAAVYAGRSAFPRFKG
;
A
#
# COMPACT_ATOMS: atom_id res chain seq x y z
N MET A 1 -8.51 -32.94 -3.34
CA MET A 1 -8.17 -31.51 -3.16
C MET A 1 -6.73 -31.39 -3.53
N PRO A 2 -6.31 -30.34 -4.24
CA PRO A 2 -4.93 -30.20 -4.72
C PRO A 2 -4.00 -30.02 -3.52
N SER A 3 -2.96 -30.83 -3.44
CA SER A 3 -1.98 -30.79 -2.34
C SER A 3 -0.66 -30.20 -2.80
N ILE A 4 0.02 -29.52 -1.89
CA ILE A 4 1.34 -28.95 -2.14
C ILE A 4 2.32 -30.10 -2.40
N ASP A 5 2.94 -30.10 -3.58
CA ASP A 5 3.95 -31.11 -4.00
C ASP A 5 5.37 -30.55 -3.87
N VAL A 6 5.56 -29.28 -4.22
CA VAL A 6 6.87 -28.64 -4.17
C VAL A 6 6.77 -27.14 -3.83
N VAL A 7 7.72 -26.67 -3.04
CA VAL A 7 7.94 -25.24 -2.76
C VAL A 7 9.39 -24.91 -3.09
N VAL A 8 9.59 -23.94 -3.96
CA VAL A 8 10.91 -23.43 -4.32
C VAL A 8 10.96 -21.91 -4.14
N ALA A 9 12.15 -21.40 -3.86
CA ALA A 9 12.36 -19.96 -3.70
C ALA A 9 13.65 -19.53 -4.39
N ARG A 10 13.71 -18.26 -4.73
CA ARG A 10 14.89 -17.61 -5.29
C ARG A 10 15.00 -16.15 -4.86
N GLU A 11 16.22 -15.66 -4.95
CA GLU A 11 16.48 -14.23 -4.82
C GLU A 11 16.28 -13.56 -6.18
N ILE A 12 15.48 -12.50 -6.22
CA ILE A 12 15.29 -11.62 -7.39
C ILE A 12 15.61 -10.18 -7.01
N LEU A 13 15.56 -9.24 -7.94
CA LEU A 13 15.78 -7.83 -7.67
C LEU A 13 14.45 -7.04 -7.63
N ASP A 14 14.33 -6.18 -6.64
CA ASP A 14 13.24 -5.21 -6.55
C ASP A 14 13.46 -3.99 -7.48
N SER A 15 12.50 -3.08 -7.53
CA SER A 15 12.52 -1.85 -8.35
C SER A 15 13.66 -0.88 -8.02
N ARG A 16 14.33 -1.07 -6.87
CA ARG A 16 15.50 -0.31 -6.43
C ARG A 16 16.81 -1.04 -6.69
N GLY A 17 16.75 -2.27 -7.25
CA GLY A 17 17.90 -3.14 -7.46
C GLY A 17 18.40 -3.82 -6.18
N ASN A 18 17.61 -3.84 -5.11
CA ASN A 18 17.90 -4.61 -3.92
C ASN A 18 17.32 -6.03 -4.04
N PRO A 19 17.97 -7.05 -3.45
CA PRO A 19 17.42 -8.40 -3.41
C PRO A 19 16.09 -8.49 -2.66
N THR A 20 15.20 -9.34 -3.17
CA THR A 20 13.98 -9.77 -2.49
C THR A 20 13.67 -11.23 -2.80
N VAL A 21 12.70 -11.81 -2.08
CA VAL A 21 12.31 -13.21 -2.19
C VAL A 21 11.21 -13.39 -3.23
N GLU A 22 11.36 -14.34 -4.14
CA GLU A 22 10.30 -14.89 -4.97
C GLU A 22 10.11 -16.37 -4.62
N VAL A 23 8.86 -16.76 -4.41
CA VAL A 23 8.47 -18.15 -4.12
C VAL A 23 7.58 -18.68 -5.22
N GLU A 24 7.74 -19.98 -5.52
CA GLU A 24 6.92 -20.71 -6.46
C GLU A 24 6.46 -22.02 -5.80
N VAL A 25 5.16 -22.29 -5.88
CA VAL A 25 4.50 -23.48 -5.32
C VAL A 25 3.91 -24.29 -6.45
N GLY A 26 4.20 -25.58 -6.50
CA GLY A 26 3.57 -26.54 -7.40
C GLY A 26 2.67 -27.51 -6.63
N LEU A 27 1.51 -27.84 -7.22
CA LEU A 27 0.54 -28.76 -6.67
C LEU A 27 0.56 -30.09 -7.40
N ASP A 28 0.04 -31.14 -6.79
CA ASP A 28 -0.01 -32.52 -7.31
C ASP A 28 -0.90 -32.67 -8.57
N ASP A 29 -1.78 -31.72 -8.85
CA ASP A 29 -2.58 -31.64 -10.07
C ASP A 29 -1.89 -30.92 -11.23
N GLY A 30 -0.68 -30.39 -11.01
CA GLY A 30 0.12 -29.62 -11.95
C GLY A 30 -0.13 -28.11 -11.93
N SER A 31 -1.06 -27.61 -11.10
CA SER A 31 -1.27 -26.18 -10.90
C SER A 31 -0.06 -25.56 -10.20
N THR A 32 0.23 -24.31 -10.51
CA THR A 32 1.37 -23.58 -9.94
C THR A 32 0.98 -22.18 -9.46
N GLY A 33 1.72 -21.67 -8.51
CA GLY A 33 1.55 -20.29 -8.05
C GLY A 33 2.90 -19.64 -7.76
N ARG A 34 3.04 -18.37 -8.10
CA ARG A 34 4.26 -17.61 -7.87
C ARG A 34 3.94 -16.26 -7.27
N ALA A 35 4.75 -15.84 -6.30
CA ALA A 35 4.65 -14.52 -5.70
C ALA A 35 6.03 -13.95 -5.38
N ALA A 36 6.17 -12.63 -5.55
CA ALA A 36 7.38 -11.91 -5.19
C ALA A 36 7.06 -10.88 -4.09
N VAL A 37 7.91 -10.84 -3.08
CA VAL A 37 7.67 -10.06 -1.86
C VAL A 37 8.16 -8.61 -2.03
N PRO A 38 7.34 -7.60 -1.74
CA PRO A 38 7.78 -6.20 -1.73
C PRO A 38 8.61 -5.88 -0.48
N SER A 39 9.38 -4.77 -0.52
CA SER A 39 10.26 -4.33 0.58
C SER A 39 10.14 -2.84 0.83
N GLY A 40 10.03 -2.41 2.09
CA GLY A 40 10.00 -1.01 2.49
C GLY A 40 11.36 -0.30 2.36
N ALA A 41 11.34 1.03 2.20
CA ALA A 41 12.53 1.87 2.39
C ALA A 41 12.65 2.30 3.85
N SER A 42 11.56 2.82 4.42
CA SER A 42 11.32 2.97 5.85
C SER A 42 10.49 1.78 6.35
N THR A 43 10.68 1.40 7.59
CA THR A 43 9.91 0.33 8.24
C THR A 43 9.42 0.86 9.58
N GLY A 44 8.12 0.73 9.85
CA GLY A 44 7.54 1.01 11.15
C GLY A 44 8.17 0.09 12.22
N ALA A 45 8.36 0.61 13.42
CA ALA A 45 9.04 -0.13 14.50
C ALA A 45 8.34 -1.45 14.87
N PHE A 46 7.08 -1.60 14.51
CA PHE A 46 6.24 -2.75 14.84
C PHE A 46 5.95 -3.67 13.64
N GLU A 47 6.61 -3.47 12.50
CA GLU A 47 6.51 -4.39 11.36
C GLU A 47 7.12 -5.76 11.68
N ALA A 48 6.58 -6.80 11.05
CA ALA A 48 7.20 -8.12 11.06
C ALA A 48 8.59 -8.08 10.40
N ILE A 49 9.50 -8.94 10.86
CA ILE A 49 10.92 -8.88 10.49
C ILE A 49 11.13 -9.35 9.04
N GLU A 50 11.60 -8.46 8.19
CA GLU A 50 12.19 -8.81 6.90
C GLU A 50 13.59 -9.38 7.13
N LEU A 51 13.77 -10.70 6.90
CA LEU A 51 15.04 -11.37 7.15
C LEU A 51 16.05 -11.02 6.04
N ARG A 52 17.15 -10.39 6.43
CA ARG A 52 18.30 -10.02 5.59
C ARG A 52 19.56 -10.74 6.04
N ASP A 53 20.46 -11.02 5.10
CA ASP A 53 21.69 -11.78 5.37
C ASP A 53 22.67 -11.03 6.27
N GLY A 54 22.76 -9.70 6.13
CA GLY A 54 23.68 -8.86 6.89
C GLY A 54 25.14 -8.97 6.49
N ASP A 55 25.47 -9.72 5.40
CA ASP A 55 26.84 -9.83 4.87
C ASP A 55 27.19 -8.58 4.05
N PRO A 56 28.10 -7.71 4.50
CA PRO A 56 28.45 -6.49 3.80
C PRO A 56 29.11 -6.74 2.43
N ASN A 57 29.66 -7.95 2.20
CA ASN A 57 30.31 -8.29 0.93
C ASN A 57 29.32 -8.76 -0.14
N ARG A 58 28.05 -8.96 0.24
CA ARG A 58 26.99 -9.40 -0.67
C ARG A 58 25.81 -8.44 -0.58
N TYR A 59 25.50 -7.75 -1.70
CA TYR A 59 24.45 -6.72 -1.76
C TYR A 59 24.50 -5.70 -0.62
N GLN A 60 25.68 -5.37 -0.11
CA GLN A 60 25.89 -4.42 1.00
C GLN A 60 25.09 -4.78 2.27
N GLY A 61 24.94 -6.08 2.56
CA GLY A 61 24.16 -6.59 3.69
C GLY A 61 22.70 -6.87 3.41
N LYS A 62 22.19 -6.51 2.22
CA LYS A 62 20.77 -6.60 1.87
C LYS A 62 20.36 -7.93 1.21
N GLY A 63 21.26 -8.91 1.08
CA GLY A 63 20.93 -10.24 0.56
C GLY A 63 19.79 -10.90 1.33
N VAL A 64 19.07 -11.84 0.69
CA VAL A 64 17.93 -12.58 1.28
C VAL A 64 18.11 -14.09 1.18
N GLU A 65 19.35 -14.56 1.06
CA GLU A 65 19.66 -15.99 0.93
C GLU A 65 19.18 -16.80 2.14
N LYS A 66 19.27 -16.22 3.37
CA LYS A 66 18.73 -16.86 4.58
C LYS A 66 17.22 -17.08 4.49
N ALA A 67 16.46 -16.13 3.98
CA ALA A 67 15.03 -16.25 3.80
C ALA A 67 14.69 -17.26 2.69
N VAL A 68 15.46 -17.29 1.60
CA VAL A 68 15.34 -18.30 0.53
C VAL A 68 15.61 -19.70 1.08
N LEU A 69 16.66 -19.88 1.88
CA LEU A 69 16.98 -21.18 2.51
C LEU A 69 15.90 -21.58 3.53
N ALA A 70 15.34 -20.64 4.30
CA ALA A 70 14.23 -20.92 5.21
C ALA A 70 13.01 -21.49 4.45
N VAL A 71 12.70 -20.95 3.26
CA VAL A 71 11.64 -21.52 2.41
C VAL A 71 11.98 -22.93 1.95
N ILE A 72 13.19 -23.15 1.40
CA ILE A 72 13.56 -24.41 0.76
C ILE A 72 13.80 -25.54 1.79
N GLU A 73 14.45 -25.24 2.91
CA GLU A 73 14.93 -26.25 3.85
C GLU A 73 13.99 -26.47 5.05
N GLN A 74 13.10 -25.53 5.36
CA GLN A 74 12.22 -25.59 6.51
C GLN A 74 10.75 -25.54 6.13
N ILE A 75 10.29 -24.45 5.50
CA ILE A 75 8.85 -24.25 5.20
C ILE A 75 8.39 -25.26 4.15
N GLY A 76 9.11 -25.43 3.04
CA GLY A 76 8.72 -26.34 1.97
C GLY A 76 8.52 -27.77 2.46
N PRO A 77 9.51 -28.40 3.13
CA PRO A 77 9.36 -29.75 3.69
C PRO A 77 8.20 -29.91 4.67
N GLU A 78 7.88 -28.88 5.47
CA GLU A 78 6.74 -28.89 6.40
C GLU A 78 5.41 -28.91 5.66
N LEU A 79 5.27 -28.16 4.57
CA LEU A 79 4.00 -27.93 3.88
C LEU A 79 3.67 -28.96 2.80
N VAL A 80 4.62 -29.81 2.37
CA VAL A 80 4.36 -30.88 1.38
C VAL A 80 3.24 -31.80 1.90
N GLY A 81 2.21 -31.98 1.07
CA GLY A 81 1.01 -32.77 1.39
C GLY A 81 -0.13 -31.98 2.01
N TYR A 82 0.06 -30.72 2.38
CA TYR A 82 -1.06 -29.86 2.83
C TYR A 82 -2.02 -29.59 1.67
N ASP A 83 -3.29 -29.47 1.97
CA ASP A 83 -4.31 -29.00 1.04
C ASP A 83 -4.12 -27.50 0.76
N ALA A 84 -3.81 -27.15 -0.49
CA ALA A 84 -3.53 -25.77 -0.88
C ALA A 84 -4.71 -24.82 -0.69
N THR A 85 -5.94 -25.33 -0.56
CA THR A 85 -7.12 -24.49 -0.32
C THR A 85 -7.32 -24.08 1.14
N GLU A 86 -6.57 -24.69 2.06
CA GLU A 86 -6.66 -24.43 3.51
C GLU A 86 -5.65 -23.34 3.95
N GLN A 87 -5.75 -22.16 3.34
CA GLN A 87 -4.82 -21.03 3.54
C GLN A 87 -4.50 -20.77 5.03
N ARG A 88 -5.52 -20.76 5.90
CA ARG A 88 -5.32 -20.49 7.33
C ARG A 88 -4.48 -21.56 8.03
N LEU A 89 -4.66 -22.82 7.66
CA LEU A 89 -3.87 -23.91 8.23
C LEU A 89 -2.42 -23.84 7.78
N ILE A 90 -2.20 -23.48 6.51
CA ILE A 90 -0.87 -23.30 5.94
C ILE A 90 -0.13 -22.15 6.61
N ASP A 91 -0.77 -20.99 6.73
CA ASP A 91 -0.18 -19.83 7.39
C ASP A 91 0.11 -20.15 8.87
N GLN A 92 -0.81 -20.82 9.57
CA GLN A 92 -0.61 -21.26 10.96
C GLN A 92 0.57 -22.22 11.11
N ALA A 93 0.72 -23.20 10.22
CA ALA A 93 1.88 -24.11 10.24
C ALA A 93 3.21 -23.35 10.11
N MET A 94 3.26 -22.29 9.29
CA MET A 94 4.44 -21.44 9.18
C MET A 94 4.67 -20.60 10.45
N PHE A 95 3.62 -20.12 11.13
CA PHE A 95 3.75 -19.40 12.41
C PHE A 95 4.26 -20.34 13.52
N ASP A 96 3.74 -21.56 13.59
CA ASP A 96 4.18 -22.55 14.56
C ASP A 96 5.66 -22.95 14.33
N LEU A 97 6.09 -22.99 13.08
CA LEU A 97 7.48 -23.27 12.69
C LEU A 97 8.42 -22.09 13.03
N ASP A 98 7.99 -20.84 12.81
CA ASP A 98 8.77 -19.64 13.15
C ASP A 98 8.89 -19.47 14.69
N ALA A 99 7.82 -19.70 15.41
CA ALA A 99 7.71 -19.66 16.86
C ALA A 99 8.16 -18.30 17.50
N THR A 100 8.12 -17.19 16.75
CA THR A 100 8.37 -15.84 17.27
C THR A 100 7.20 -14.91 16.98
N ASP A 101 6.98 -13.90 17.83
CA ASP A 101 5.85 -12.97 17.71
C ASP A 101 5.92 -12.08 16.44
N ASN A 102 7.13 -11.87 15.90
CA ASN A 102 7.39 -10.96 14.80
C ASN A 102 7.98 -11.63 13.56
N LYS A 103 7.86 -12.98 13.45
CA LYS A 103 8.39 -13.77 12.32
C LYS A 103 9.91 -13.62 12.13
N GLY A 104 10.63 -13.44 13.22
CA GLY A 104 12.07 -13.17 13.21
C GLY A 104 12.97 -14.36 12.94
N SER A 105 12.46 -15.60 13.06
CA SER A 105 13.22 -16.83 12.84
C SER A 105 13.34 -17.20 11.37
N LEU A 106 12.21 -17.31 10.67
CA LEU A 106 12.14 -17.64 9.24
C LEU A 106 12.20 -16.40 8.35
N GLY A 107 11.69 -15.28 8.87
CA GLY A 107 11.52 -14.02 8.14
C GLY A 107 10.11 -13.86 7.57
N ALA A 108 9.51 -12.68 7.81
CA ALA A 108 8.21 -12.35 7.25
C ALA A 108 8.20 -12.38 5.72
N ASN A 109 9.33 -12.09 5.07
CA ASN A 109 9.49 -12.18 3.62
C ASN A 109 9.42 -13.63 3.12
N ALA A 110 10.00 -14.59 3.83
CA ALA A 110 9.89 -16.01 3.51
C ALA A 110 8.44 -16.50 3.68
N ILE A 111 7.82 -16.22 4.83
CA ILE A 111 6.46 -16.63 5.15
C ILE A 111 5.45 -16.01 4.16
N LEU A 112 5.53 -14.71 3.89
CA LEU A 112 4.64 -14.05 2.94
C LEU A 112 4.78 -14.58 1.52
N GLY A 113 6.02 -14.82 1.06
CA GLY A 113 6.26 -15.37 -0.26
C GLY A 113 5.53 -16.69 -0.46
N VAL A 114 5.62 -17.61 0.51
CA VAL A 114 4.91 -18.89 0.48
C VAL A 114 3.40 -18.69 0.59
N SER A 115 2.94 -17.88 1.54
CA SER A 115 1.52 -17.61 1.76
C SER A 115 0.81 -17.12 0.49
N LEU A 116 1.41 -16.17 -0.22
CA LEU A 116 0.87 -15.64 -1.48
C LEU A 116 0.98 -16.64 -2.63
N ALA A 117 2.13 -17.35 -2.77
CA ALA A 117 2.33 -18.33 -3.83
C ALA A 117 1.34 -19.49 -3.72
N VAL A 118 1.03 -19.96 -2.50
CA VAL A 118 -0.02 -20.97 -2.26
C VAL A 118 -1.39 -20.46 -2.71
N ALA A 119 -1.76 -19.21 -2.37
CA ALA A 119 -3.03 -18.63 -2.81
C ALA A 119 -3.15 -18.58 -4.34
N HIS A 120 -2.05 -18.24 -5.05
CA HIS A 120 -1.99 -18.29 -6.51
C HIS A 120 -2.16 -19.71 -7.05
N ALA A 121 -1.45 -20.69 -6.49
CA ALA A 121 -1.57 -22.09 -6.91
C ALA A 121 -2.98 -22.65 -6.69
N ALA A 122 -3.59 -22.37 -5.54
CA ALA A 122 -4.94 -22.79 -5.22
C ALA A 122 -6.00 -22.10 -6.11
N SER A 123 -5.76 -20.86 -6.51
CA SER A 123 -6.60 -20.12 -7.46
C SER A 123 -6.53 -20.76 -8.84
N GLU A 124 -5.35 -21.14 -9.32
CA GLU A 124 -5.17 -21.85 -10.58
C GLU A 124 -5.86 -23.23 -10.54
N ALA A 125 -5.62 -24.02 -9.49
CA ALA A 125 -6.27 -25.32 -9.28
C ALA A 125 -7.83 -25.22 -9.25
N SER A 126 -8.35 -24.08 -8.85
CA SER A 126 -9.79 -23.80 -8.81
C SER A 126 -10.36 -23.25 -10.13
N ASP A 127 -9.52 -23.06 -11.16
CA ASP A 127 -9.86 -22.39 -12.41
C ASP A 127 -10.53 -21.01 -12.21
N LEU A 128 -10.04 -20.26 -11.21
CA LEU A 128 -10.53 -18.94 -10.86
C LEU A 128 -9.40 -17.91 -10.89
N PRO A 129 -9.61 -16.68 -11.38
CA PRO A 129 -8.66 -15.61 -11.16
C PRO A 129 -8.57 -15.28 -9.68
N LEU A 130 -7.37 -14.87 -9.21
CA LEU A 130 -7.05 -14.72 -7.78
C LEU A 130 -8.07 -13.84 -7.02
N PHE A 131 -8.50 -12.71 -7.61
CA PHE A 131 -9.49 -11.85 -6.96
C PHE A 131 -10.84 -12.52 -6.71
N ARG A 132 -11.25 -13.47 -7.57
CA ARG A 132 -12.47 -14.27 -7.38
C ARG A 132 -12.26 -15.39 -6.37
N TYR A 133 -11.13 -16.06 -6.43
CA TYR A 133 -10.77 -17.11 -5.49
C TYR A 133 -10.79 -16.59 -4.05
N LEU A 134 -10.13 -15.46 -3.79
CA LEU A 134 -10.07 -14.86 -2.45
C LEU A 134 -11.36 -14.15 -2.04
N GLY A 135 -12.02 -13.47 -2.98
CA GLY A 135 -13.25 -12.70 -2.73
C GLY A 135 -14.53 -13.52 -2.80
N ARG A 136 -14.43 -14.78 -3.19
CA ARG A 136 -15.58 -15.70 -3.38
C ARG A 136 -16.61 -15.15 -4.37
N GLU A 137 -17.90 -14.98 -3.94
CA GLU A 137 -19.00 -14.60 -4.82
C GLU A 137 -19.20 -13.09 -4.99
N PHE A 138 -18.53 -12.25 -4.19
CA PHE A 138 -18.86 -10.84 -4.06
C PHE A 138 -17.79 -9.81 -4.47
N PRO A 139 -16.64 -10.15 -5.06
CA PRO A 139 -15.67 -9.16 -5.46
C PRO A 139 -16.15 -8.44 -6.73
N HIS A 140 -16.50 -7.17 -6.60
CA HIS A 140 -17.00 -6.37 -7.72
C HIS A 140 -16.61 -4.89 -7.62
N LEU A 141 -16.09 -4.45 -6.46
CA LEU A 141 -15.77 -3.06 -6.22
C LEU A 141 -14.36 -2.75 -6.70
N LEU A 142 -14.26 -2.01 -7.78
CA LEU A 142 -12.99 -1.51 -8.31
C LEU A 142 -12.51 -0.31 -7.49
N PRO A 143 -11.26 -0.33 -7.03
CA PRO A 143 -10.73 0.70 -6.15
C PRO A 143 -10.47 2.02 -6.87
N VAL A 144 -10.57 3.12 -6.12
CA VAL A 144 -10.07 4.43 -6.53
C VAL A 144 -8.54 4.43 -6.41
N PRO A 145 -7.81 4.75 -7.49
CA PRO A 145 -6.37 4.89 -7.43
C PRO A 145 -5.95 6.21 -6.76
N LEU A 146 -5.04 6.12 -5.80
CA LEU A 146 -4.26 7.24 -5.27
C LEU A 146 -2.90 7.20 -5.96
N LEU A 147 -2.67 8.14 -6.86
CA LEU A 147 -1.50 8.17 -7.74
C LEU A 147 -0.42 9.07 -7.14
N ASN A 148 0.69 8.52 -6.69
CA ASN A 148 1.84 9.27 -6.14
C ASN A 148 2.54 10.05 -7.25
N ILE A 149 1.99 11.22 -7.65
CA ILE A 149 2.46 11.97 -8.80
C ILE A 149 3.56 12.97 -8.48
N LEU A 150 3.73 13.30 -7.19
CA LEU A 150 4.78 14.17 -6.71
C LEU A 150 5.32 13.64 -5.38
N HIS A 151 6.63 13.48 -5.30
CA HIS A 151 7.39 13.18 -4.09
C HIS A 151 7.75 14.46 -3.35
N GLY A 152 7.74 14.42 -2.04
CA GLY A 152 8.22 15.47 -1.18
C GLY A 152 9.69 15.82 -1.41
N CYS A 153 10.12 16.99 -0.94
CA CYS A 153 11.45 17.53 -1.21
C CYS A 153 12.55 16.77 -0.48
N SER A 154 13.57 16.29 -1.22
CA SER A 154 14.78 15.68 -0.66
C SER A 154 15.65 16.62 0.18
N HIS A 155 15.30 17.90 0.33
CA HIS A 155 16.06 18.93 1.05
C HIS A 155 15.28 19.68 2.13
N ALA A 156 13.96 19.44 2.24
CA ALA A 156 13.21 19.79 3.45
C ALA A 156 13.12 18.53 4.33
N PRO A 157 13.14 18.64 5.65
CA PRO A 157 12.96 17.50 6.55
C PRO A 157 11.51 16.98 6.59
N SER A 158 10.80 17.06 5.47
CA SER A 158 9.44 16.56 5.30
C SER A 158 9.35 15.83 3.96
N THR A 159 9.07 14.55 4.03
CA THR A 159 8.96 13.63 2.89
C THR A 159 7.52 13.45 2.46
N GLU A 160 6.69 14.50 2.50
CA GLU A 160 5.28 14.39 2.12
C GLU A 160 5.13 14.01 0.65
N ASP A 161 4.54 12.86 0.41
CA ASP A 161 4.04 12.47 -0.89
C ASP A 161 2.64 13.05 -1.11
N THR A 162 2.40 13.55 -2.31
CA THR A 162 1.09 14.11 -2.66
C THR A 162 0.43 13.29 -3.76
N PRO A 163 -0.39 12.28 -3.41
CA PRO A 163 -1.20 11.55 -4.36
C PRO A 163 -2.34 12.38 -4.96
N ALA A 164 -2.57 12.23 -6.28
CA ALA A 164 -3.79 12.68 -6.94
C ALA A 164 -4.84 11.57 -6.91
N VAL A 165 -6.07 11.92 -6.51
CA VAL A 165 -7.19 10.98 -6.36
C VAL A 165 -8.26 11.28 -7.41
N THR A 166 -8.60 10.30 -8.25
CA THR A 166 -9.48 10.51 -9.41
C THR A 166 -10.90 10.02 -9.17
N TYR A 167 -11.91 10.87 -9.47
CA TYR A 167 -13.33 10.58 -9.27
C TYR A 167 -14.15 10.70 -10.56
N PRO A 168 -14.10 9.76 -11.51
CA PRO A 168 -15.04 9.77 -12.62
C PRO A 168 -16.50 9.67 -12.15
N PRO A 169 -17.47 10.28 -12.88
CA PRO A 169 -18.89 10.32 -12.49
C PRO A 169 -19.48 8.92 -12.28
N LYS A 170 -20.28 8.77 -11.19
CA LYS A 170 -20.87 7.48 -10.76
C LYS A 170 -21.58 6.66 -11.83
N ARG A 171 -22.27 7.30 -12.78
CA ARG A 171 -23.08 6.59 -13.80
C ARG A 171 -22.28 5.87 -14.90
N ARG A 172 -20.97 6.15 -15.03
CA ARG A 172 -20.02 5.55 -15.97
C ARG A 172 -18.60 5.61 -15.39
N GLY A 173 -18.48 5.40 -14.08
CA GLY A 173 -17.19 5.37 -13.41
C GLY A 173 -16.49 4.05 -13.71
N HIS A 174 -15.30 4.14 -14.32
CA HIS A 174 -14.43 3.03 -14.65
C HIS A 174 -13.03 3.32 -14.14
N VAL A 175 -12.33 2.29 -13.69
CA VAL A 175 -10.91 2.39 -13.36
C VAL A 175 -10.11 2.91 -14.57
N SER A 176 -10.42 2.41 -15.75
CA SER A 176 -9.81 2.86 -17.01
C SER A 176 -9.90 4.37 -17.22
N ARG A 177 -11.04 4.99 -16.88
CA ARG A 177 -11.21 6.45 -16.95
C ARG A 177 -10.42 7.16 -15.86
N ALA A 178 -10.43 6.63 -14.63
CA ALA A 178 -9.67 7.20 -13.52
C ALA A 178 -8.17 7.23 -13.82
N LEU A 179 -7.63 6.12 -14.32
CA LEU A 179 -6.24 6.01 -14.72
C LEU A 179 -5.89 6.96 -15.88
N ARG A 180 -6.77 7.09 -16.89
CA ARG A 180 -6.57 8.04 -17.97
C ARG A 180 -6.44 9.47 -17.43
N TRP A 181 -7.36 9.91 -16.58
CA TRP A 181 -7.31 11.25 -16.00
C TRP A 181 -6.05 11.48 -15.17
N GLY A 182 -5.67 10.48 -14.37
CA GLY A 182 -4.42 10.54 -13.61
C GLY A 182 -3.18 10.65 -14.50
N ALA A 183 -3.11 9.87 -15.58
CA ALA A 183 -2.01 9.94 -16.53
C ALA A 183 -1.95 11.30 -17.26
N GLU A 184 -3.09 11.85 -17.66
CA GLU A 184 -3.18 13.17 -18.30
C GLU A 184 -2.71 14.29 -17.36
N VAL A 185 -3.08 14.24 -16.07
CA VAL A 185 -2.57 15.18 -15.05
C VAL A 185 -1.07 14.97 -14.81
N TYR A 186 -0.60 13.74 -14.70
CA TYR A 186 0.81 13.42 -14.52
C TYR A 186 1.68 14.01 -15.65
N HIS A 187 1.28 13.83 -16.90
CA HIS A 187 1.99 14.39 -18.05
C HIS A 187 1.88 15.92 -18.11
N THR A 188 0.77 16.49 -17.67
CA THR A 188 0.60 17.95 -17.56
C THR A 188 1.48 18.52 -16.45
N LEU A 189 1.56 17.86 -15.29
CA LEU A 189 2.47 18.23 -14.20
C LEU A 189 3.94 18.26 -14.69
N LYS A 190 4.36 17.27 -15.47
CA LYS A 190 5.69 17.27 -16.08
C LYS A 190 5.95 18.51 -16.92
N LYS A 191 4.95 18.98 -17.69
CA LYS A 191 5.06 20.22 -18.50
C LYS A 191 5.13 21.45 -17.62
N VAL A 192 4.30 21.53 -16.57
CA VAL A 192 4.29 22.62 -15.59
C VAL A 192 5.66 22.74 -14.91
N LEU A 193 6.20 21.63 -14.40
CA LEU A 193 7.52 21.59 -13.76
C LEU A 193 8.62 22.08 -14.70
N LYS A 194 8.65 21.55 -15.94
CA LYS A 194 9.62 21.99 -16.97
C LYS A 194 9.48 23.48 -17.30
N GLY A 195 8.25 23.98 -17.42
CA GLY A 195 7.98 25.39 -17.69
C GLY A 195 8.48 26.33 -16.59
N LYS A 196 8.55 25.84 -15.35
CA LYS A 196 9.08 26.56 -14.17
C LYS A 196 10.59 26.30 -13.93
N GLY A 197 11.25 25.52 -14.80
CA GLY A 197 12.67 25.16 -14.64
C GLY A 197 12.94 24.16 -13.50
N LEU A 198 11.91 23.46 -13.02
CA LEU A 198 12.00 22.49 -11.94
C LEU A 198 12.39 21.10 -12.48
N ALA A 199 13.03 20.29 -11.63
CA ALA A 199 13.42 18.92 -11.96
C ALA A 199 12.20 18.03 -12.25
N THR A 200 12.39 17.08 -13.19
CA THR A 200 11.40 16.05 -13.54
C THR A 200 11.97 14.64 -13.42
N GLY A 201 12.99 14.47 -12.58
CA GLY A 201 13.45 13.15 -12.12
C GLY A 201 12.36 12.46 -11.33
N LEU A 202 12.39 11.12 -11.34
CA LEU A 202 11.39 10.30 -10.66
C LEU A 202 11.95 9.76 -9.34
N GLY A 203 11.13 9.77 -8.32
CA GLY A 203 11.36 9.04 -7.08
C GLY A 203 11.09 7.53 -7.23
N ASP A 204 11.24 6.80 -6.14
CA ASP A 204 11.09 5.34 -6.11
C ASP A 204 9.68 4.88 -6.51
N GLU A 205 8.67 5.66 -6.23
CA GLU A 205 7.27 5.36 -6.55
C GLU A 205 6.79 5.95 -7.89
N GLY A 206 7.72 6.56 -8.66
CA GLY A 206 7.45 7.09 -10.00
C GLY A 206 6.92 8.51 -10.04
N GLY A 207 6.67 9.16 -8.90
CA GLY A 207 6.33 10.58 -8.80
C GLY A 207 7.52 11.49 -9.12
N PHE A 208 7.25 12.72 -9.55
CA PHE A 208 8.31 13.70 -9.76
C PHE A 208 8.87 14.18 -8.42
N ALA A 209 10.19 14.37 -8.35
CA ALA A 209 10.89 14.84 -7.15
C ALA A 209 11.57 16.21 -7.40
N PRO A 210 10.82 17.29 -7.59
CA PRO A 210 11.39 18.63 -7.71
C PRO A 210 11.85 19.14 -6.35
N ASN A 211 12.82 20.05 -6.35
CA ASN A 211 13.17 20.78 -5.14
C ASN A 211 12.18 21.95 -4.96
N LEU A 212 11.34 21.89 -3.93
CA LEU A 212 10.30 22.88 -3.65
C LEU A 212 10.56 23.56 -2.31
N GLU A 213 10.02 24.77 -2.15
CA GLU A 213 10.23 25.59 -0.94
C GLU A 213 9.32 25.17 0.24
N SER A 214 8.19 24.51 -0.05
CA SER A 214 7.22 24.06 0.96
C SER A 214 6.27 23.00 0.39
N ASN A 215 5.57 22.30 1.28
CA ASN A 215 4.52 21.35 0.89
C ASN A 215 3.31 22.04 0.23
N ARG A 216 2.99 23.27 0.64
CA ARG A 216 1.95 24.07 -0.04
C ARG A 216 2.32 24.34 -1.50
N ALA A 217 3.58 24.59 -1.81
CA ALA A 217 4.03 24.74 -3.20
C ALA A 217 3.83 23.46 -4.03
N ALA A 218 3.97 22.27 -3.42
CA ALA A 218 3.66 21.00 -4.07
C ALA A 218 2.16 20.89 -4.40
N LEU A 219 1.30 21.16 -3.43
CA LEU A 219 -0.15 21.16 -3.61
C LEU A 219 -0.61 22.14 -4.70
N ASP A 220 -0.06 23.35 -4.71
CA ASP A 220 -0.38 24.39 -5.71
C ASP A 220 0.03 23.95 -7.13
N LEU A 221 1.21 23.31 -7.29
CA LEU A 221 1.66 22.78 -8.57
C LEU A 221 0.73 21.68 -9.11
N ILE A 222 0.25 20.81 -8.24
CA ILE A 222 -0.69 19.75 -8.64
C ILE A 222 -2.04 20.34 -9.01
N LEU A 223 -2.55 21.31 -8.24
CA LEU A 223 -3.79 22.02 -8.59
C LEU A 223 -3.68 22.75 -9.93
N GLU A 224 -2.52 23.38 -10.19
CA GLU A 224 -2.24 24.00 -11.49
C GLU A 224 -2.29 22.96 -12.62
N ALA A 225 -1.64 21.81 -12.42
CA ALA A 225 -1.63 20.72 -13.39
C ALA A 225 -3.03 20.14 -13.65
N ILE A 226 -3.84 19.94 -12.60
CA ILE A 226 -5.23 19.48 -12.73
C ILE A 226 -6.06 20.45 -13.59
N LYS A 227 -5.97 21.74 -13.31
CA LYS A 227 -6.70 22.79 -14.07
C LYS A 227 -6.20 22.88 -15.53
N GLN A 228 -4.87 22.82 -15.76
CA GLN A 228 -4.32 22.85 -17.09
C GLN A 228 -4.63 21.58 -17.90
N ALA A 229 -4.83 20.43 -17.24
CA ALA A 229 -5.32 19.21 -17.88
C ALA A 229 -6.82 19.26 -18.22
N GLY A 230 -7.53 20.32 -17.81
CA GLY A 230 -8.95 20.50 -18.09
C GLY A 230 -9.89 19.86 -17.07
N TYR A 231 -9.40 19.53 -15.88
CA TYR A 231 -10.19 18.92 -14.81
C TYR A 231 -10.50 19.91 -13.68
N VAL A 232 -11.57 19.61 -12.93
CA VAL A 232 -12.02 20.44 -11.81
C VAL A 232 -11.50 19.85 -10.50
N PRO A 233 -10.60 20.58 -9.77
CA PRO A 233 -10.13 20.15 -8.46
C PRO A 233 -11.29 19.99 -7.47
N GLY A 234 -11.24 18.92 -6.66
CA GLY A 234 -12.27 18.61 -5.66
C GLY A 234 -13.50 17.89 -6.23
N GLU A 235 -13.86 18.14 -7.50
CA GLU A 235 -15.00 17.47 -8.13
C GLU A 235 -14.60 16.22 -8.90
N GLN A 236 -13.57 16.32 -9.72
CA GLN A 236 -13.09 15.25 -10.60
C GLN A 236 -11.80 14.64 -10.08
N ILE A 237 -10.92 15.46 -9.56
CA ILE A 237 -9.63 15.05 -8.98
C ILE A 237 -9.43 15.80 -7.66
N ALA A 238 -9.19 15.07 -6.59
CA ALA A 238 -8.84 15.59 -5.29
C ALA A 238 -7.39 15.25 -4.95
N LEU A 239 -6.92 15.67 -3.78
CA LEU A 239 -5.58 15.45 -3.29
C LEU A 239 -5.60 14.56 -2.05
N ALA A 240 -4.51 13.85 -1.81
CA ALA A 240 -4.22 13.19 -0.55
C ALA A 240 -2.80 13.58 -0.11
N LEU A 241 -2.50 13.33 1.15
CA LEU A 241 -1.16 13.50 1.71
C LEU A 241 -0.71 12.18 2.32
N ASP A 242 0.55 11.86 2.13
CA ASP A 242 1.30 10.87 2.91
C ASP A 242 2.44 11.63 3.61
N VAL A 243 2.31 11.80 4.91
CA VAL A 243 3.17 12.72 5.69
C VAL A 243 4.39 12.02 6.25
N ALA A 244 4.28 10.72 6.55
CA ALA A 244 5.33 9.92 7.17
C ALA A 244 5.97 10.63 8.39
N ALA A 245 5.13 11.15 9.30
CA ALA A 245 5.57 12.07 10.36
C ALA A 245 6.57 11.47 11.36
N SER A 246 6.68 10.14 11.41
CA SER A 246 7.71 9.45 12.20
C SER A 246 9.12 9.80 11.74
N GLU A 247 9.34 10.14 10.47
CA GLU A 247 10.66 10.47 9.93
C GLU A 247 11.23 11.80 10.42
N PHE A 248 10.38 12.72 10.85
CA PHE A 248 10.80 14.04 11.37
C PHE A 248 10.36 14.29 12.83
N TYR A 249 9.98 13.22 13.55
CA TYR A 249 9.70 13.29 14.97
C TYR A 249 10.97 13.05 15.79
N GLN A 250 11.30 13.99 16.67
CA GLN A 250 12.46 13.91 17.55
C GLN A 250 12.15 14.54 18.90
N ASP A 251 12.49 13.85 19.99
CA ASP A 251 12.41 14.37 21.37
C ASP A 251 11.03 14.97 21.75
N GLY A 252 9.95 14.35 21.28
CA GLY A 252 8.59 14.81 21.59
C GLY A 252 8.10 15.97 20.72
N LYS A 253 8.78 16.27 19.62
CA LYS A 253 8.48 17.36 18.68
C LYS A 253 8.60 16.91 17.24
N TYR A 254 7.90 17.61 16.38
CA TYR A 254 7.93 17.44 14.93
C TYR A 254 8.77 18.56 14.31
N GLU A 255 9.96 18.21 13.80
CA GLU A 255 10.86 19.14 13.13
C GLU A 255 10.42 19.32 11.67
N PHE A 256 9.50 20.25 11.43
CA PHE A 256 8.75 20.36 10.20
C PHE A 256 8.81 21.78 9.60
N GLU A 257 9.21 21.92 8.33
CA GLU A 257 9.37 23.19 7.61
C GLU A 257 10.19 24.23 8.41
N GLY A 258 11.30 23.79 9.02
CA GLY A 258 12.20 24.65 9.78
C GLY A 258 11.65 25.12 11.14
N LYS A 259 10.60 24.49 11.64
CA LYS A 259 9.98 24.76 12.93
C LYS A 259 9.85 23.48 13.75
N SER A 260 10.05 23.59 15.05
CA SER A 260 9.77 22.53 16.02
C SER A 260 8.33 22.68 16.50
N ARG A 261 7.47 21.69 16.25
CA ARG A 261 6.04 21.72 16.51
C ARG A 261 5.61 20.64 17.49
N SER A 262 4.58 20.89 18.26
CA SER A 262 3.84 19.90 19.02
C SER A 262 2.80 19.17 18.12
N ALA A 263 2.24 18.05 18.58
CA ALA A 263 1.13 17.37 17.91
C ALA A 263 -0.10 18.29 17.69
N ALA A 264 -0.37 19.18 18.65
CA ALA A 264 -1.45 20.16 18.54
C ALA A 264 -1.19 21.17 17.40
N GLU A 265 0.03 21.71 17.29
CA GLU A 265 0.43 22.63 16.22
C GLU A 265 0.47 21.94 14.85
N MET A 266 0.82 20.64 14.78
CA MET A 266 0.68 19.85 13.55
C MET A 266 -0.79 19.67 13.18
N THR A 267 -1.65 19.40 14.15
CA THR A 267 -3.10 19.29 13.92
C THR A 267 -3.69 20.60 13.37
N GLU A 268 -3.28 21.75 13.89
CA GLU A 268 -3.68 23.08 13.37
C GLU A 268 -3.20 23.29 11.93
N TYR A 269 -1.98 22.87 11.62
CA TYR A 269 -1.45 22.93 10.25
C TYR A 269 -2.30 22.10 9.27
N TYR A 270 -2.68 20.87 9.63
CA TYR A 270 -3.55 20.04 8.79
C TYR A 270 -4.97 20.62 8.69
N GLU A 271 -5.48 21.23 9.73
CA GLU A 271 -6.79 21.91 9.68
C GLU A 271 -6.77 23.05 8.65
N GLU A 272 -5.70 23.85 8.60
CA GLU A 272 -5.51 24.86 7.57
C GLU A 272 -5.42 24.28 6.16
N LEU A 273 -4.70 23.16 5.98
CA LEU A 273 -4.59 22.50 4.68
C LEU A 273 -5.94 21.95 4.20
N VAL A 274 -6.69 21.28 5.08
CA VAL A 274 -8.04 20.75 4.76
C VAL A 274 -9.02 21.87 4.40
N ALA A 275 -8.87 23.05 5.01
CA ALA A 275 -9.69 24.21 4.68
C ALA A 275 -9.31 24.87 3.34
N ALA A 276 -8.03 24.81 2.95
CA ALA A 276 -7.50 25.49 1.77
C ALA A 276 -7.49 24.64 0.51
N TYR A 277 -7.39 23.32 0.64
CA TYR A 277 -7.19 22.39 -0.46
C TYR A 277 -8.26 21.29 -0.48
N PRO A 278 -8.59 20.72 -1.65
CA PRO A 278 -9.51 19.60 -1.75
C PRO A 278 -8.87 18.27 -1.29
N LEU A 279 -8.46 18.22 -0.01
CA LEU A 279 -7.85 17.05 0.60
C LEU A 279 -8.92 16.04 1.03
N VAL A 280 -8.74 14.78 0.63
CA VAL A 280 -9.64 13.67 0.96
C VAL A 280 -9.06 12.71 1.98
N SER A 281 -7.72 12.67 2.10
CA SER A 281 -7.01 11.73 2.94
C SER A 281 -5.69 12.32 3.43
N ILE A 282 -5.34 12.03 4.68
CA ILE A 282 -4.03 12.33 5.28
C ILE A 282 -3.54 11.03 5.92
N GLU A 283 -2.40 10.54 5.48
CA GLU A 283 -1.75 9.33 5.94
C GLU A 283 -0.60 9.71 6.87
N ASP A 284 -0.47 8.99 7.98
CA ASP A 284 0.55 9.13 9.02
C ASP A 284 0.88 10.59 9.40
N PRO A 285 -0.13 11.37 9.81
CA PRO A 285 0.04 12.78 10.16
C PRO A 285 0.86 13.02 11.42
N LEU A 286 1.04 12.01 12.28
CA LEU A 286 1.75 12.08 13.55
C LEU A 286 2.61 10.83 13.76
N PHE A 287 3.54 10.89 14.72
CA PHE A 287 4.42 9.78 15.10
C PHE A 287 3.62 8.51 15.46
N GLU A 288 4.13 7.37 15.05
CA GLU A 288 3.47 6.05 15.12
C GLU A 288 3.09 5.58 16.55
N ASP A 289 3.63 6.24 17.57
CA ASP A 289 3.32 5.91 18.97
C ASP A 289 2.75 7.10 19.78
N ASP A 290 2.43 8.23 19.10
CA ASP A 290 1.73 9.38 19.70
C ASP A 290 0.21 9.20 19.71
N TRP A 291 -0.28 8.11 20.33
CA TRP A 291 -1.70 7.78 20.40
C TRP A 291 -2.59 8.91 20.90
N ALA A 292 -2.09 9.68 21.87
CA ALA A 292 -2.82 10.82 22.42
C ALA A 292 -2.98 11.95 21.39
N GLY A 293 -1.91 12.27 20.65
CA GLY A 293 -1.95 13.23 19.55
C GLY A 293 -2.87 12.78 18.44
N TRP A 294 -2.79 11.51 18.03
CA TRP A 294 -3.67 10.93 17.03
C TRP A 294 -5.15 11.02 17.41
N LYS A 295 -5.48 10.77 18.68
CA LYS A 295 -6.87 10.91 19.17
C LYS A 295 -7.37 12.35 19.03
N VAL A 296 -6.59 13.34 19.44
CA VAL A 296 -6.94 14.75 19.34
C VAL A 296 -7.13 15.16 17.86
N LEU A 297 -6.23 14.72 16.98
CA LEU A 297 -6.30 14.99 15.55
C LEU A 297 -7.56 14.34 14.94
N THR A 298 -7.84 13.09 15.31
CA THR A 298 -9.01 12.35 14.80
C THR A 298 -10.33 13.02 15.25
N ASP A 299 -10.43 13.45 16.50
CA ASP A 299 -11.60 14.17 16.99
C ASP A 299 -11.84 15.49 16.24
N LYS A 300 -10.77 16.15 15.80
CA LYS A 300 -10.84 17.47 15.16
C LYS A 300 -11.12 17.39 13.65
N LEU A 301 -10.55 16.39 12.98
CA LEU A 301 -10.55 16.29 11.51
C LEU A 301 -11.26 15.06 10.95
N GLY A 302 -11.49 14.02 11.77
CA GLY A 302 -11.98 12.73 11.32
C GLY A 302 -13.36 12.74 10.64
N ASP A 303 -14.19 13.75 10.89
CA ASP A 303 -15.47 13.95 10.20
C ASP A 303 -15.34 14.69 8.85
N LYS A 304 -14.18 15.28 8.57
CA LYS A 304 -13.93 16.13 7.39
C LYS A 304 -13.07 15.41 6.35
N VAL A 305 -12.10 14.58 6.80
CA VAL A 305 -11.09 13.93 5.97
C VAL A 305 -10.83 12.51 6.45
N GLN A 306 -10.38 11.64 5.55
CA GLN A 306 -9.87 10.33 5.92
C GLN A 306 -8.51 10.49 6.62
N ILE A 307 -8.32 9.82 7.75
CA ILE A 307 -7.07 9.78 8.50
C ILE A 307 -6.60 8.32 8.50
N VAL A 308 -5.49 8.08 7.82
CA VAL A 308 -4.96 6.73 7.56
C VAL A 308 -3.80 6.46 8.49
N GLY A 309 -3.85 5.31 9.18
CA GLY A 309 -2.69 4.78 9.91
C GLY A 309 -1.94 3.79 9.03
N ASP A 310 -0.69 4.10 8.70
CA ASP A 310 0.32 3.22 8.10
C ASP A 310 1.22 2.67 9.22
N ASP A 311 2.25 3.39 9.63
CA ASP A 311 3.16 2.99 10.71
C ASP A 311 2.43 2.87 12.07
N LEU A 312 1.35 3.63 12.27
CA LEU A 312 0.50 3.50 13.46
C LEU A 312 -0.04 2.08 13.63
N PHE A 313 -0.48 1.43 12.55
CA PHE A 313 -1.14 0.12 12.60
C PHE A 313 -0.30 -1.02 12.05
N VAL A 314 0.63 -0.77 11.13
CA VAL A 314 1.49 -1.74 10.44
C VAL A 314 0.72 -2.99 9.96
N THR A 315 -0.52 -2.80 9.50
CA THR A 315 -1.43 -3.89 9.08
C THR A 315 -1.67 -4.94 10.19
N ASN A 316 -1.36 -4.62 11.44
CA ASN A 316 -1.46 -5.52 12.59
C ASN A 316 -2.85 -5.45 13.23
N PRO A 317 -3.62 -6.58 13.32
CA PRO A 317 -4.96 -6.59 13.89
C PRO A 317 -5.02 -6.11 15.35
N GLU A 318 -4.00 -6.37 16.17
CA GLU A 318 -3.98 -5.95 17.59
C GLU A 318 -3.82 -4.42 17.71
N ARG A 319 -2.88 -3.83 16.95
CA ARG A 319 -2.71 -2.38 16.94
C ARG A 319 -3.94 -1.68 16.34
N LEU A 320 -4.54 -2.26 15.31
CA LEU A 320 -5.79 -1.77 14.73
C LEU A 320 -6.94 -1.84 15.75
N ALA A 321 -7.10 -2.94 16.49
CA ALA A 321 -8.11 -3.09 17.53
C ALA A 321 -7.97 -1.99 18.61
N ARG A 322 -6.74 -1.70 19.04
CA ARG A 322 -6.46 -0.57 19.94
C ARG A 322 -6.92 0.76 19.35
N GLY A 323 -6.56 1.05 18.09
CA GLY A 323 -6.97 2.29 17.42
C GLY A 323 -8.49 2.45 17.30
N ILE A 324 -9.19 1.35 17.05
CA ILE A 324 -10.67 1.31 17.02
C ILE A 324 -11.24 1.62 18.40
N GLU A 325 -10.72 0.99 19.45
CA GLU A 325 -11.18 1.18 20.82
C GLU A 325 -10.93 2.62 21.31
N GLU A 326 -9.75 3.17 21.03
CA GLU A 326 -9.37 4.53 21.42
C GLU A 326 -9.99 5.61 20.50
N GLY A 327 -10.59 5.23 19.36
CA GLY A 327 -11.13 6.17 18.36
C GLY A 327 -10.04 6.96 17.65
N THR A 328 -8.95 6.31 17.30
CA THR A 328 -7.74 6.85 16.67
C THR A 328 -7.71 6.47 15.20
N ALA A 329 -7.51 7.43 14.30
CA ALA A 329 -7.64 7.26 12.85
C ALA A 329 -9.06 6.85 12.40
N ASN A 330 -9.26 6.61 11.11
CA ASN A 330 -10.53 6.13 10.55
C ASN A 330 -10.34 5.32 9.26
N ALA A 331 -9.10 5.02 8.91
CA ALA A 331 -8.74 4.15 7.81
C ALA A 331 -7.42 3.41 8.11
N LEU A 332 -7.29 2.22 7.55
CA LEU A 332 -6.12 1.35 7.60
C LEU A 332 -5.40 1.39 6.25
N LEU A 333 -4.10 1.65 6.24
CA LEU A 333 -3.25 1.30 5.11
C LEU A 333 -2.91 -0.19 5.20
N VAL A 334 -3.06 -0.91 4.09
CA VAL A 334 -2.87 -2.37 4.06
C VAL A 334 -1.62 -2.68 3.24
N LYS A 335 -0.57 -3.11 3.92
CA LYS A 335 0.69 -3.55 3.32
C LYS A 335 0.96 -4.99 3.72
N VAL A 336 0.82 -5.92 2.79
CA VAL A 336 0.88 -7.38 3.06
C VAL A 336 2.17 -7.81 3.78
N ASN A 337 3.29 -7.15 3.49
CA ASN A 337 4.58 -7.52 4.07
C ASN A 337 4.83 -6.92 5.48
N GLN A 338 4.04 -5.93 5.92
CA GLN A 338 4.16 -5.39 7.29
C GLN A 338 3.75 -6.43 8.34
N ILE A 339 2.77 -7.26 8.02
CA ILE A 339 2.32 -8.36 8.89
C ILE A 339 2.87 -9.72 8.45
N GLY A 340 3.12 -9.93 7.15
CA GLY A 340 3.87 -11.06 6.59
C GLY A 340 3.08 -12.31 6.32
N SER A 341 1.74 -12.27 6.23
CA SER A 341 0.89 -13.37 5.75
C SER A 341 -0.39 -12.86 5.11
N LEU A 342 -0.97 -13.66 4.23
CA LEU A 342 -2.27 -13.37 3.62
C LEU A 342 -3.40 -13.46 4.66
N THR A 343 -3.37 -14.46 5.53
CA THR A 343 -4.39 -14.67 6.58
C THR A 343 -4.50 -13.45 7.51
N GLU A 344 -3.40 -13.00 8.09
CA GLU A 344 -3.42 -11.84 9.00
C GLU A 344 -3.76 -10.54 8.27
N THR A 345 -3.33 -10.40 7.01
CA THR A 345 -3.73 -9.26 6.16
C THR A 345 -5.25 -9.21 5.98
N LEU A 346 -5.87 -10.35 5.65
CA LEU A 346 -7.32 -10.43 5.49
C LEU A 346 -8.07 -10.21 6.81
N ASP A 347 -7.54 -10.69 7.93
CA ASP A 347 -8.11 -10.47 9.26
C ASP A 347 -8.07 -8.99 9.64
N ALA A 348 -6.98 -8.28 9.35
CA ALA A 348 -6.88 -6.83 9.57
C ALA A 348 -7.90 -6.06 8.72
N VAL A 349 -8.04 -6.43 7.44
CA VAL A 349 -9.02 -5.80 6.53
C VAL A 349 -10.45 -6.05 7.02
N GLU A 350 -10.78 -7.28 7.40
CA GLU A 350 -12.11 -7.62 7.91
C GLU A 350 -12.42 -6.85 9.20
N LEU A 351 -11.48 -6.78 10.15
CA LEU A 351 -11.63 -6.02 11.39
C LEU A 351 -11.88 -4.54 11.10
N ALA A 352 -11.08 -3.93 10.21
CA ALA A 352 -11.22 -2.54 9.81
C ALA A 352 -12.62 -2.26 9.23
N GLN A 353 -13.03 -3.05 8.24
CA GLN A 353 -14.32 -2.87 7.56
C GLN A 353 -15.52 -3.05 8.50
N ARG A 354 -15.52 -4.07 9.37
CA ARG A 354 -16.56 -4.30 10.36
C ARG A 354 -16.67 -3.19 11.40
N SER A 355 -15.57 -2.49 11.65
CA SER A 355 -15.50 -1.37 12.58
C SER A 355 -15.76 0.01 11.93
N GLY A 356 -16.13 0.03 10.64
CA GLY A 356 -16.42 1.26 9.90
C GLY A 356 -15.20 2.03 9.43
N PHE A 357 -14.00 1.46 9.57
CA PHE A 357 -12.78 1.98 8.96
C PHE A 357 -12.78 1.72 7.46
N LYS A 358 -12.13 2.58 6.69
CA LYS A 358 -11.79 2.31 5.31
C LYS A 358 -10.46 1.58 5.22
N CYS A 359 -10.28 0.83 4.13
CA CYS A 359 -9.01 0.16 3.82
C CYS A 359 -8.46 0.71 2.52
N MET A 360 -7.15 0.96 2.49
CA MET A 360 -6.40 1.37 1.32
C MET A 360 -5.32 0.32 1.06
N MET A 361 -5.48 -0.49 0.02
CA MET A 361 -4.44 -1.45 -0.37
C MET A 361 -3.23 -0.70 -0.89
N SER A 362 -2.04 -1.05 -0.43
CA SER A 362 -0.83 -0.28 -0.70
C SER A 362 0.33 -1.13 -1.19
N HIS A 363 1.13 -0.54 -2.07
CA HIS A 363 2.45 -0.98 -2.45
C HIS A 363 3.49 -0.68 -1.36
N ARG A 364 4.77 -0.98 -1.64
CA ARG A 364 5.95 -0.51 -0.90
C ARG A 364 6.88 0.25 -1.84
N SER A 365 7.91 0.91 -1.26
CA SER A 365 8.94 1.65 -2.02
C SER A 365 9.73 0.72 -2.94
N GLY A 366 10.10 -0.48 -2.47
CA GLY A 366 10.69 -1.55 -3.25
C GLY A 366 9.62 -2.53 -3.72
N GLU A 367 9.29 -2.49 -5.00
CA GLU A 367 8.28 -3.33 -5.64
C GLU A 367 8.89 -4.25 -6.69
N THR A 368 8.09 -5.22 -7.11
CA THR A 368 8.38 -6.15 -8.20
C THR A 368 7.27 -6.09 -9.25
N GLU A 369 7.32 -6.95 -10.28
CA GLU A 369 6.21 -7.10 -11.24
C GLU A 369 4.97 -7.78 -10.64
N ASP A 370 5.03 -8.30 -9.43
CA ASP A 370 3.90 -8.93 -8.74
C ASP A 370 2.70 -7.97 -8.67
N VAL A 371 1.51 -8.51 -8.95
CA VAL A 371 0.26 -7.73 -9.05
C VAL A 371 -0.77 -8.13 -8.00
N THR A 372 -0.41 -9.00 -7.07
CA THR A 372 -1.30 -9.58 -6.05
C THR A 372 -2.12 -8.53 -5.30
N ILE A 373 -1.53 -7.37 -4.98
CA ILE A 373 -2.25 -6.30 -4.28
C ILE A 373 -3.40 -5.69 -5.09
N ALA A 374 -3.37 -5.76 -6.42
CA ALA A 374 -4.48 -5.33 -7.26
C ALA A 374 -5.65 -6.32 -7.16
N ASP A 375 -5.37 -7.63 -7.19
CA ASP A 375 -6.36 -8.67 -6.96
C ASP A 375 -6.94 -8.60 -5.54
N LEU A 376 -6.10 -8.40 -4.53
CA LEU A 376 -6.51 -8.23 -3.12
C LEU A 376 -7.43 -7.02 -2.92
N ALA A 377 -7.12 -5.87 -3.55
CA ALA A 377 -7.95 -4.67 -3.44
C ALA A 377 -9.38 -4.91 -3.93
N VAL A 378 -9.54 -5.71 -5.00
CA VAL A 378 -10.87 -6.09 -5.52
C VAL A 378 -11.48 -7.22 -4.70
N ALA A 379 -10.72 -8.27 -4.35
CA ALA A 379 -11.19 -9.40 -3.56
C ALA A 379 -11.82 -8.97 -2.23
N THR A 380 -11.21 -7.99 -1.57
CA THR A 380 -11.66 -7.47 -0.27
C THR A 380 -12.64 -6.32 -0.36
N ASN A 381 -12.96 -5.83 -1.58
CA ASN A 381 -13.75 -4.63 -1.79
C ASN A 381 -13.24 -3.41 -0.99
N CYS A 382 -11.92 -3.24 -0.86
CA CYS A 382 -11.30 -2.11 -0.14
C CYS A 382 -11.78 -0.74 -0.63
N GLY A 383 -12.00 -0.63 -1.93
CA GLY A 383 -12.45 0.60 -2.57
C GLY A 383 -11.37 1.65 -2.80
N GLN A 384 -10.14 1.41 -2.33
CA GLN A 384 -8.98 2.31 -2.49
C GLN A 384 -7.71 1.49 -2.73
N ILE A 385 -6.81 2.03 -3.58
CA ILE A 385 -5.47 1.46 -3.82
C ILE A 385 -4.45 2.59 -3.99
N LYS A 386 -3.31 2.49 -3.29
CA LYS A 386 -2.15 3.36 -3.40
C LYS A 386 -1.00 2.53 -3.94
N THR A 387 -0.65 2.71 -5.23
CA THR A 387 0.38 1.87 -5.87
C THR A 387 1.27 2.65 -6.84
N GLY A 388 1.63 3.88 -6.44
CA GLY A 388 2.59 4.72 -7.13
C GLY A 388 1.99 5.58 -8.25
N ALA A 389 2.87 6.24 -8.98
CA ALA A 389 2.53 7.04 -10.15
C ALA A 389 2.20 6.17 -11.37
N PRO A 390 1.57 6.73 -12.41
CA PRO A 390 1.39 6.03 -13.69
C PRO A 390 2.71 6.00 -14.51
N ALA A 391 3.79 5.63 -13.86
CA ALA A 391 5.14 5.51 -14.37
C ALA A 391 5.89 4.44 -13.60
N ARG A 392 6.96 3.87 -14.20
CA ARG A 392 7.70 2.69 -13.73
C ARG A 392 6.87 1.39 -13.84
N SER A 393 7.46 0.37 -14.43
CA SER A 393 6.74 -0.86 -14.84
C SER A 393 6.09 -1.59 -13.68
N GLU A 394 6.78 -1.65 -12.54
CA GLU A 394 6.32 -2.31 -11.32
C GLU A 394 5.09 -1.64 -10.69
N ARG A 395 4.90 -0.33 -10.91
CA ARG A 395 3.69 0.42 -10.48
C ARG A 395 2.56 0.22 -11.49
N VAL A 396 2.87 0.45 -12.76
CA VAL A 396 1.90 0.32 -13.87
C VAL A 396 1.35 -1.09 -14.00
N ALA A 397 2.14 -2.12 -13.64
CA ALA A 397 1.67 -3.52 -13.64
C ALA A 397 0.40 -3.72 -12.80
N LYS A 398 0.32 -3.11 -11.60
CA LYS A 398 -0.85 -3.19 -10.71
C LYS A 398 -2.07 -2.49 -11.34
N TYR A 399 -1.88 -1.32 -11.95
CA TYR A 399 -2.95 -0.62 -12.67
C TYR A 399 -3.44 -1.41 -13.90
N ASN A 400 -2.52 -2.01 -14.65
CA ASN A 400 -2.88 -2.86 -15.77
C ASN A 400 -3.65 -4.12 -15.32
N GLN A 401 -3.35 -4.66 -14.14
CA GLN A 401 -4.11 -5.75 -13.56
C GLN A 401 -5.53 -5.32 -13.22
N LEU A 402 -5.74 -4.14 -12.63
CA LEU A 402 -7.07 -3.60 -12.40
C LEU A 402 -7.88 -3.41 -13.68
N LEU A 403 -7.24 -3.02 -14.80
CA LEU A 403 -7.90 -2.94 -16.10
C LEU A 403 -8.36 -4.31 -16.61
N ARG A 404 -7.53 -5.36 -16.43
CA ARG A 404 -7.93 -6.74 -16.78
C ARG A 404 -9.07 -7.23 -15.89
N ILE A 405 -9.04 -6.93 -14.59
CA ILE A 405 -10.13 -7.27 -13.67
C ILE A 405 -11.43 -6.53 -14.05
N GLU A 406 -11.34 -5.24 -14.42
CA GLU A 406 -12.50 -4.47 -14.92
C GLU A 406 -13.14 -5.15 -16.13
N GLU A 407 -12.32 -5.63 -17.07
CA GLU A 407 -12.79 -6.35 -18.27
C GLU A 407 -13.43 -7.70 -17.89
N ILE A 408 -12.85 -8.47 -16.97
CA ILE A 408 -13.42 -9.75 -16.50
C ILE A 408 -14.75 -9.56 -15.76
N LEU A 409 -14.90 -8.47 -15.02
CA LEU A 409 -16.13 -8.14 -14.30
C LEU A 409 -17.24 -7.60 -15.21
N ASP A 410 -16.87 -6.95 -16.32
CA ASP A 410 -17.78 -6.36 -17.31
C ASP A 410 -18.88 -5.51 -16.65
N ASP A 411 -20.15 -5.76 -16.94
CA ASP A 411 -21.30 -5.03 -16.39
C ASP A 411 -21.46 -5.17 -14.86
N ALA A 412 -20.83 -6.18 -14.24
CA ALA A 412 -20.82 -6.35 -12.79
C ALA A 412 -19.81 -5.41 -12.09
N ALA A 413 -18.89 -4.79 -12.83
CA ALA A 413 -17.90 -3.89 -12.27
C ALA A 413 -18.54 -2.63 -11.67
N VAL A 414 -18.23 -2.34 -10.41
CA VAL A 414 -18.66 -1.14 -9.72
C VAL A 414 -17.43 -0.33 -9.31
N TYR A 415 -17.29 0.86 -9.85
CA TYR A 415 -16.21 1.76 -9.43
C TYR A 415 -16.56 2.48 -8.13
N ALA A 416 -15.68 2.42 -7.14
CA ALA A 416 -15.95 2.99 -5.80
C ALA A 416 -16.17 4.51 -5.83
N GLY A 417 -15.39 5.23 -6.65
CA GLY A 417 -15.55 6.67 -6.83
C GLY A 417 -15.59 7.43 -5.50
N ARG A 418 -16.44 8.45 -5.40
CA ARG A 418 -16.57 9.27 -4.16
C ARG A 418 -17.02 8.46 -2.94
N SER A 419 -17.65 7.29 -3.09
CA SER A 419 -18.06 6.48 -1.94
C SER A 419 -16.87 5.85 -1.19
N ALA A 420 -15.70 5.84 -1.81
CA ALA A 420 -14.46 5.45 -1.15
C ALA A 420 -14.07 6.44 -0.03
N PHE A 421 -14.41 7.72 -0.18
CA PHE A 421 -14.11 8.80 0.77
C PHE A 421 -15.37 9.49 1.28
N PRO A 422 -16.17 8.84 2.13
CA PRO A 422 -17.50 9.33 2.53
C PRO A 422 -17.48 10.61 3.37
N ARG A 423 -16.33 10.95 3.96
CA ARG A 423 -16.15 12.15 4.78
C ARG A 423 -15.91 13.41 3.94
N PHE A 424 -15.37 13.24 2.74
CA PHE A 424 -15.12 14.37 1.84
C PHE A 424 -16.43 14.86 1.21
N LYS A 425 -16.84 16.07 1.54
CA LYS A 425 -18.10 16.66 1.06
C LYS A 425 -17.92 17.52 -0.20
N GLY A 426 -16.67 17.78 -0.63
CA GLY A 426 -16.29 18.43 -1.89
C GLY A 426 -16.46 19.92 -1.89
#